data_b975e2f3a99eb3a15bc6216dae4e3432
#
_entry.id   b975e2f3a99eb3a15bc6216dae4e3432
#
_cell.length_a   1.000
_cell.length_b   1.000
_cell.length_c   1.000
_cell.angle_alpha   90.00
_cell.angle_beta   90.00
_cell.angle_gamma   90.00
#
_symmetry.space_group_name_H-M   'P 1'
#
loop_
_entity.id
_entity.type
_entity.pdbx_description
1 polymer ?
#
loop_
_entity_poly.entity_id
_entity_poly.type
_entity_poly.pdbx_seq_one_letter_code
_entity_poly.pdbx_strand_id
1 'polypeptide(L)'
;IVVVVQHHKVGILADLDGYWELSDELIEIGATTDEAGSKEAQDRAVKELKPMYEAVYNDLKDLMIVNVQKGDQLESILAVMEIIAVIIMIAVIILSVLSGRRLGNQIADGIAKPLRQMSERLKTFAEGDLDSEFPEYDAKDEVAEMIEMAREMADNLNVIISDSGRLLNEMADGNFAIATDHEERYTGKFNDLLIGIRNMNRKINDSLHQVEETAEQVSMGSGNMAEAAQSLAEGATE
;
A
#
# COMPACT_ATOMS: atom_id res chain seq x y z
N ILE A 1 -39.54 6.89 -34.13
CA ILE A 1 -38.77 7.48 -35.23
C ILE A 1 -38.71 6.50 -36.40
N VAL A 2 -38.28 5.24 -36.21
CA VAL A 2 -38.29 4.19 -37.26
C VAL A 2 -39.68 4.02 -37.87
N VAL A 3 -40.74 4.07 -37.07
CA VAL A 3 -42.12 3.92 -37.47
C VAL A 3 -42.57 5.03 -38.44
N VAL A 4 -42.15 6.27 -38.22
CA VAL A 4 -42.56 7.42 -39.07
C VAL A 4 -41.89 7.34 -40.44
N VAL A 5 -40.61 6.97 -40.51
CA VAL A 5 -39.88 6.76 -41.78
C VAL A 5 -40.45 5.57 -42.53
N GLN A 6 -40.83 4.52 -41.84
CA GLN A 6 -41.44 3.34 -42.44
C GLN A 6 -42.83 3.63 -42.99
N HIS A 7 -43.62 4.44 -42.29
CA HIS A 7 -44.95 4.87 -42.77
C HIS A 7 -44.86 5.74 -44.02
N HIS A 8 -43.95 6.72 -44.02
CA HIS A 8 -43.69 7.56 -45.19
C HIS A 8 -43.22 6.74 -46.42
N LYS A 9 -42.32 5.78 -46.17
CA LYS A 9 -41.79 4.89 -47.23
C LYS A 9 -42.91 4.05 -47.86
N VAL A 10 -43.85 3.55 -47.07
CA VAL A 10 -45.00 2.75 -47.57
C VAL A 10 -45.93 3.62 -48.38
N GLY A 11 -46.22 4.87 -47.93
CA GLY A 11 -47.03 5.84 -48.67
C GLY A 11 -46.43 6.16 -50.05
N ILE A 12 -45.14 6.53 -50.09
CA ILE A 12 -44.43 6.85 -51.35
C ILE A 12 -44.45 5.67 -52.34
N LEU A 13 -44.27 4.44 -51.85
CA LEU A 13 -44.34 3.25 -52.72
C LEU A 13 -45.70 3.05 -53.34
N ALA A 14 -46.78 3.25 -52.54
CA ALA A 14 -48.15 3.13 -53.05
C ALA A 14 -48.50 4.22 -54.09
N ASP A 15 -48.08 5.46 -53.84
CA ASP A 15 -48.28 6.58 -54.78
C ASP A 15 -47.45 6.37 -56.05
N LEU A 16 -46.26 5.80 -55.95
CA LEU A 16 -45.41 5.47 -57.11
C LEU A 16 -46.02 4.34 -57.94
N ASP A 17 -46.56 3.29 -57.30
CA ASP A 17 -47.26 2.21 -58.01
C ASP A 17 -48.48 2.75 -58.78
N GLY A 18 -49.31 3.61 -58.14
CA GLY A 18 -50.44 4.27 -58.80
C GLY A 18 -50.01 5.18 -59.97
N TYR A 19 -48.88 5.89 -59.80
CA TYR A 19 -48.33 6.70 -60.89
C TYR A 19 -47.93 5.85 -62.09
N TRP A 20 -47.23 4.71 -61.89
CA TRP A 20 -46.83 3.81 -62.94
C TRP A 20 -48.02 3.17 -63.65
N GLU A 21 -49.03 2.71 -62.90
CA GLU A 21 -50.26 2.11 -63.46
C GLU A 21 -51.00 3.10 -64.38
N LEU A 22 -51.20 4.36 -63.90
CA LEU A 22 -51.81 5.41 -64.72
C LEU A 22 -50.92 5.81 -65.91
N SER A 23 -49.62 5.84 -65.76
CA SER A 23 -48.66 6.14 -66.83
C SER A 23 -48.76 5.11 -67.95
N ASP A 24 -48.78 3.82 -67.64
CA ASP A 24 -48.92 2.73 -68.60
C ASP A 24 -50.28 2.77 -69.31
N GLU A 25 -51.37 3.04 -68.64
CA GLU A 25 -52.70 3.26 -69.24
C GLU A 25 -52.66 4.41 -70.23
N LEU A 26 -52.09 5.53 -69.86
CA LEU A 26 -52.04 6.73 -70.73
C LEU A 26 -51.12 6.52 -71.96
N ILE A 27 -50.03 5.74 -71.81
CA ILE A 27 -49.19 5.35 -72.95
C ILE A 27 -49.97 4.48 -73.93
N GLU A 28 -50.78 3.56 -73.44
CA GLU A 28 -51.61 2.69 -74.27
C GLU A 28 -52.65 3.49 -75.06
N ILE A 29 -53.36 4.42 -74.38
CA ILE A 29 -54.33 5.32 -75.01
C ILE A 29 -53.68 6.23 -76.02
N GLY A 30 -52.50 6.81 -75.70
CA GLY A 30 -51.81 7.73 -76.61
C GLY A 30 -51.09 7.04 -77.79
N ALA A 31 -50.89 5.72 -77.69
CA ALA A 31 -50.34 4.93 -78.79
C ALA A 31 -51.36 4.63 -79.90
N THR A 32 -52.63 4.99 -79.74
CA THR A 32 -53.67 4.88 -80.75
C THR A 32 -53.36 5.90 -81.89
N THR A 33 -53.63 5.52 -83.10
CA THR A 33 -53.33 6.36 -84.33
C THR A 33 -54.42 7.41 -84.59
N ASP A 34 -55.34 7.61 -83.67
CA ASP A 34 -56.39 8.58 -83.81
C ASP A 34 -56.10 9.88 -83.03
N GLU A 35 -56.47 11.04 -83.52
CA GLU A 35 -56.27 12.37 -82.95
C GLU A 35 -57.02 12.53 -81.60
N ALA A 36 -58.18 11.85 -81.44
CA ALA A 36 -58.98 11.90 -80.24
C ALA A 36 -58.29 11.17 -79.04
N GLY A 37 -57.78 9.98 -79.24
CA GLY A 37 -57.06 9.22 -78.24
C GLY A 37 -55.76 9.91 -77.78
N SER A 38 -55.03 10.50 -78.76
CA SER A 38 -53.84 11.27 -78.38
C SER A 38 -54.14 12.51 -77.54
N LYS A 39 -55.20 13.21 -77.86
CA LYS A 39 -55.64 14.38 -77.06
C LYS A 39 -56.22 13.98 -75.70
N GLU A 40 -56.92 12.88 -75.58
CA GLU A 40 -57.44 12.33 -74.31
C GLU A 40 -56.25 11.95 -73.40
N ALA A 41 -55.24 11.22 -73.88
CA ALA A 41 -54.08 10.87 -73.13
C ALA A 41 -53.29 12.11 -72.64
N GLN A 42 -53.23 13.17 -73.47
CA GLN A 42 -52.55 14.41 -73.10
C GLN A 42 -53.29 15.17 -72.00
N ASP A 43 -54.59 15.29 -72.14
CA ASP A 43 -55.46 15.98 -71.16
C ASP A 43 -55.44 15.26 -69.81
N ARG A 44 -55.52 13.93 -69.77
CA ARG A 44 -55.42 13.12 -68.55
C ARG A 44 -54.05 13.15 -67.96
N ALA A 45 -52.99 13.11 -68.77
CA ALA A 45 -51.63 13.27 -68.25
C ALA A 45 -51.42 14.57 -67.49
N VAL A 46 -52.01 15.68 -67.97
CA VAL A 46 -51.88 16.98 -67.28
C VAL A 46 -52.77 17.04 -66.02
N LYS A 47 -53.94 16.42 -66.08
CA LYS A 47 -54.91 16.52 -64.98
C LYS A 47 -54.70 15.48 -63.86
N GLU A 48 -54.22 14.28 -64.20
CA GLU A 48 -54.19 13.14 -63.27
C GLU A 48 -52.72 12.74 -63.02
N LEU A 49 -51.91 12.52 -64.03
CA LEU A 49 -50.54 12.03 -63.87
C LEU A 49 -49.59 13.09 -63.29
N LYS A 50 -49.74 14.36 -63.73
CA LYS A 50 -48.91 15.45 -63.22
C LYS A 50 -49.03 15.70 -61.73
N PRO A 51 -50.27 15.76 -61.14
CA PRO A 51 -50.43 15.89 -59.71
C PRO A 51 -49.83 14.70 -58.91
N MET A 52 -49.97 13.48 -59.42
CA MET A 52 -49.36 12.29 -58.80
C MET A 52 -47.83 12.37 -58.80
N TYR A 53 -47.24 12.78 -59.91
CA TYR A 53 -45.81 13.04 -59.98
C TYR A 53 -45.37 14.10 -58.98
N GLU A 54 -46.09 15.23 -58.87
CA GLU A 54 -45.80 16.30 -57.92
C GLU A 54 -45.92 15.84 -56.47
N ALA A 55 -46.88 14.97 -56.13
CA ALA A 55 -47.04 14.38 -54.84
C ALA A 55 -45.85 13.50 -54.46
N VAL A 56 -45.51 12.52 -55.31
CA VAL A 56 -44.35 11.64 -55.13
C VAL A 56 -43.04 12.44 -55.01
N TYR A 57 -42.86 13.45 -55.85
CA TYR A 57 -41.71 14.32 -55.82
C TYR A 57 -41.56 15.08 -54.47
N ASN A 58 -42.70 15.67 -54.02
CA ASN A 58 -42.71 16.39 -52.74
C ASN A 58 -42.47 15.46 -51.55
N ASP A 59 -43.06 14.27 -51.53
CA ASP A 59 -42.86 13.28 -50.48
C ASP A 59 -41.40 12.78 -50.42
N LEU A 60 -40.76 12.54 -51.59
CA LEU A 60 -39.35 12.20 -51.66
C LEU A 60 -38.45 13.35 -51.16
N LYS A 61 -38.80 14.59 -51.53
CA LYS A 61 -38.08 15.78 -51.06
C LYS A 61 -38.19 15.93 -49.54
N ASP A 62 -39.38 15.76 -48.98
CA ASP A 62 -39.62 15.85 -47.54
C ASP A 62 -38.86 14.73 -46.80
N LEU A 63 -38.88 13.50 -47.32
CA LEU A 63 -38.09 12.39 -46.76
C LEU A 63 -36.60 12.70 -46.75
N MET A 64 -36.07 13.32 -47.83
CA MET A 64 -34.68 13.71 -47.92
C MET A 64 -34.33 14.80 -46.87
N ILE A 65 -35.18 15.82 -46.74
CA ILE A 65 -35.02 16.89 -45.73
C ILE A 65 -35.01 16.30 -44.30
N VAL A 66 -35.94 15.41 -43.99
CA VAL A 66 -36.00 14.75 -42.68
C VAL A 66 -34.75 13.91 -42.41
N ASN A 67 -34.21 13.20 -43.41
CA ASN A 67 -33.00 12.42 -43.27
C ASN A 67 -31.77 13.30 -43.05
N VAL A 68 -31.62 14.41 -43.76
CA VAL A 68 -30.53 15.37 -43.53
C VAL A 68 -30.58 15.97 -42.17
N GLN A 69 -31.79 16.48 -41.73
CA GLN A 69 -31.93 17.02 -40.38
C GLN A 69 -31.62 16.03 -39.28
N LYS A 70 -31.96 14.74 -39.48
CA LYS A 70 -31.56 13.68 -38.52
C LYS A 70 -30.05 13.44 -38.52
N GLY A 71 -29.40 13.50 -39.66
CA GLY A 71 -27.94 13.43 -39.75
C GLY A 71 -27.28 14.52 -38.92
N ASP A 72 -27.70 15.77 -39.08
CA ASP A 72 -27.19 16.93 -38.33
C ASP A 72 -27.45 16.80 -36.80
N GLN A 73 -28.63 16.30 -36.40
CA GLN A 73 -28.94 16.03 -34.99
C GLN A 73 -28.07 14.93 -34.40
N LEU A 74 -27.82 13.85 -35.15
CA LEU A 74 -26.90 12.78 -34.69
C LEU A 74 -25.48 13.30 -34.55
N GLU A 75 -25.00 14.08 -35.50
CA GLU A 75 -23.67 14.68 -35.46
C GLU A 75 -23.49 15.56 -34.20
N SER A 76 -24.49 16.40 -33.90
CA SER A 76 -24.46 17.25 -32.69
C SER A 76 -24.46 16.44 -31.38
N ILE A 77 -25.24 15.36 -31.31
CA ILE A 77 -25.28 14.47 -30.15
C ILE A 77 -23.93 13.75 -30.00
N LEU A 78 -23.36 13.25 -31.08
CA LEU A 78 -22.04 12.57 -31.07
C LEU A 78 -20.95 13.54 -30.62
N ALA A 79 -20.93 14.78 -31.10
CA ALA A 79 -19.96 15.79 -30.68
C ALA A 79 -20.06 16.09 -29.18
N VAL A 80 -21.27 16.20 -28.62
CA VAL A 80 -21.46 16.40 -27.19
C VAL A 80 -21.00 15.17 -26.39
N MET A 81 -21.31 13.97 -26.84
CA MET A 81 -20.86 12.73 -26.19
C MET A 81 -19.32 12.61 -26.20
N GLU A 82 -18.67 13.01 -27.28
CA GLU A 82 -17.20 13.04 -27.37
C GLU A 82 -16.60 13.99 -26.35
N ILE A 83 -17.12 15.21 -26.23
CA ILE A 83 -16.66 16.18 -25.24
C ILE A 83 -16.85 15.64 -23.81
N ILE A 84 -18.00 15.06 -23.50
CA ILE A 84 -18.27 14.45 -22.20
C ILE A 84 -17.28 13.32 -21.90
N ALA A 85 -17.01 12.44 -22.88
CA ALA A 85 -16.06 11.35 -22.74
C ALA A 85 -14.64 11.85 -22.42
N VAL A 86 -14.18 12.91 -23.13
CA VAL A 86 -12.88 13.54 -22.87
C VAL A 86 -12.83 14.15 -21.47
N ILE A 87 -13.88 14.83 -21.01
CA ILE A 87 -13.95 15.40 -19.66
C ILE A 87 -13.88 14.31 -18.60
N ILE A 88 -14.64 13.21 -18.77
CA ILE A 88 -14.59 12.06 -17.86
C ILE A 88 -13.18 11.44 -17.80
N MET A 89 -12.55 11.26 -18.95
CA MET A 89 -11.19 10.73 -19.03
C MET A 89 -10.19 11.61 -18.27
N ILE A 90 -10.24 12.93 -18.45
CA ILE A 90 -9.38 13.88 -17.72
C ILE A 90 -9.65 13.80 -16.22
N ALA A 91 -10.92 13.76 -15.81
CA ALA A 91 -11.30 13.65 -14.40
C ALA A 91 -10.76 12.36 -13.74
N VAL A 92 -10.84 11.23 -14.44
CA VAL A 92 -10.28 9.94 -13.98
C VAL A 92 -8.76 10.00 -13.84
N ILE A 93 -8.06 10.62 -14.78
CA ILE A 93 -6.60 10.79 -14.70
C ILE A 93 -6.23 11.65 -13.49
N ILE A 94 -6.87 12.78 -13.28
CA ILE A 94 -6.63 13.66 -12.14
C ILE A 94 -6.88 12.92 -10.82
N LEU A 95 -8.00 12.22 -10.71
CA LEU A 95 -8.36 11.44 -9.52
C LEU A 95 -7.35 10.34 -9.24
N SER A 96 -6.86 9.65 -10.27
CA SER A 96 -5.83 8.60 -10.15
C SER A 96 -4.51 9.17 -9.64
N VAL A 97 -4.06 10.32 -10.15
CA VAL A 97 -2.83 10.98 -9.69
C VAL A 97 -2.96 11.44 -8.24
N LEU A 98 -4.08 12.06 -7.87
CA LEU A 98 -4.31 12.52 -6.50
C LEU A 98 -4.37 11.35 -5.51
N SER A 99 -5.07 10.26 -5.87
CA SER A 99 -5.16 9.05 -5.05
C SER A 99 -3.79 8.37 -4.91
N GLY A 100 -3.03 8.26 -6.00
CA GLY A 100 -1.69 7.69 -5.98
C GLY A 100 -0.72 8.47 -5.09
N ARG A 101 -0.75 9.81 -5.14
CA ARG A 101 0.07 10.65 -4.25
C ARG A 101 -0.33 10.49 -2.79
N ARG A 102 -1.63 10.45 -2.50
CA ARG A 102 -2.12 10.27 -1.13
C ARG A 102 -1.70 8.91 -0.55
N LEU A 103 -1.87 7.84 -1.33
CA LEU A 103 -1.47 6.49 -0.92
C LEU A 103 0.06 6.38 -0.77
N GLY A 104 0.83 6.97 -1.70
CA GLY A 104 2.29 7.00 -1.61
C GLY A 104 2.79 7.72 -0.35
N ASN A 105 2.20 8.86 0.01
CA ASN A 105 2.55 9.59 1.23
C ASN A 105 2.17 8.79 2.48
N GLN A 106 1.00 8.15 2.51
CA GLN A 106 0.59 7.31 3.65
C GLN A 106 1.57 6.14 3.88
N ILE A 107 2.01 5.47 2.82
CA ILE A 107 2.99 4.38 2.92
C ILE A 107 4.37 4.93 3.33
N ALA A 108 4.79 6.08 2.79
CA ALA A 108 6.07 6.68 3.12
C ALA A 108 6.14 7.12 4.59
N ASP A 109 5.13 7.81 5.08
CA ASP A 109 5.10 8.34 6.45
C ASP A 109 4.71 7.28 7.49
N GLY A 110 3.79 6.37 7.14
CA GLY A 110 3.30 5.32 8.05
C GLY A 110 4.19 4.08 8.13
N ILE A 111 4.98 3.77 7.12
CA ILE A 111 5.77 2.54 7.10
C ILE A 111 7.25 2.81 6.83
N ALA A 112 7.58 3.45 5.71
CA ALA A 112 8.97 3.54 5.27
C ALA A 112 9.84 4.40 6.20
N LYS A 113 9.33 5.52 6.68
CA LYS A 113 10.06 6.43 7.56
C LYS A 113 10.30 5.85 8.96
N PRO A 114 9.28 5.30 9.67
CA PRO A 114 9.50 4.64 10.96
C PRO A 114 10.45 3.45 10.87
N LEU A 115 10.32 2.61 9.84
CA LEU A 115 11.24 1.49 9.64
C LEU A 115 12.68 1.92 9.39
N ARG A 116 12.88 3.02 8.68
CA ARG A 116 14.22 3.58 8.48
C ARG A 116 14.81 4.10 9.78
N GLN A 117 14.04 4.85 10.58
CA GLN A 117 14.49 5.33 11.90
C GLN A 117 14.80 4.17 12.83
N MET A 118 13.99 3.12 12.81
CA MET A 118 14.21 1.88 13.54
C MET A 118 15.51 1.20 13.11
N SER A 119 15.75 1.09 11.80
CA SER A 119 17.00 0.51 11.26
C SER A 119 18.23 1.30 11.68
N GLU A 120 18.17 2.62 11.64
CA GLU A 120 19.25 3.50 12.09
C GLU A 120 19.50 3.31 13.61
N ARG A 121 18.45 3.23 14.41
CA ARG A 121 18.56 2.99 15.87
C ARG A 121 19.11 1.59 16.20
N LEU A 122 18.64 0.56 15.51
CA LEU A 122 19.18 -0.80 15.69
C LEU A 122 20.67 -0.89 15.30
N LYS A 123 21.12 -0.08 14.36
CA LYS A 123 22.54 -0.02 14.01
C LYS A 123 23.37 0.54 15.16
N THR A 124 22.99 1.68 15.75
CA THR A 124 23.70 2.24 16.92
C THR A 124 23.64 1.31 18.12
N PHE A 125 22.48 0.64 18.31
CA PHE A 125 22.33 -0.38 19.33
C PHE A 125 23.32 -1.54 19.13
N ALA A 126 23.51 -2.02 17.92
CA ALA A 126 24.50 -3.07 17.60
C ALA A 126 25.96 -2.60 17.79
N GLU A 127 26.21 -1.29 17.74
CA GLU A 127 27.50 -0.66 18.03
C GLU A 127 27.74 -0.45 19.54
N GLY A 128 26.75 -0.81 20.39
CA GLY A 128 26.85 -0.76 21.86
C GLY A 128 26.14 0.43 22.52
N ASP A 129 25.44 1.26 21.76
CA ASP A 129 24.61 2.32 22.31
C ASP A 129 23.29 1.72 22.86
N LEU A 130 23.26 1.42 24.13
CA LEU A 130 22.08 0.87 24.81
C LEU A 130 21.15 1.94 25.38
N ASP A 131 21.62 3.20 25.50
CA ASP A 131 20.93 4.26 26.23
C ASP A 131 20.05 5.14 25.35
N SER A 132 20.34 5.25 24.05
CA SER A 132 19.56 6.10 23.14
C SER A 132 18.14 5.59 22.98
N GLU A 133 17.18 6.51 22.93
CA GLU A 133 15.76 6.20 22.80
C GLU A 133 15.41 5.65 21.41
N PHE A 134 14.45 4.74 21.37
CA PHE A 134 13.82 4.28 20.12
C PHE A 134 12.82 5.33 19.61
N PRO A 135 12.59 5.39 18.28
CA PRO A 135 11.68 6.37 17.71
C PRO A 135 10.26 6.25 18.31
N GLU A 136 9.63 7.40 18.55
CA GLU A 136 8.22 7.45 18.91
C GLU A 136 7.35 7.18 17.68
N TYR A 137 6.34 6.36 17.84
CA TYR A 137 5.39 6.02 16.78
C TYR A 137 4.02 5.70 17.36
N ASP A 138 3.04 6.58 17.09
CA ASP A 138 1.71 6.56 17.73
C ASP A 138 0.65 5.71 17.00
N ALA A 139 1.00 5.02 15.92
CA ALA A 139 0.06 4.14 15.24
C ALA A 139 -0.21 2.86 16.05
N LYS A 140 -1.30 2.17 15.71
CA LYS A 140 -1.67 0.87 16.30
C LYS A 140 -1.63 -0.20 15.21
N ASP A 141 -0.42 -0.45 14.74
CA ASP A 141 -0.13 -1.39 13.67
C ASP A 141 1.08 -2.27 14.01
N GLU A 142 1.46 -3.13 13.12
CA GLU A 142 2.57 -4.07 13.28
C GLU A 142 3.92 -3.36 13.39
N VAL A 143 4.04 -2.14 12.86
CA VAL A 143 5.26 -1.31 12.99
C VAL A 143 5.41 -0.80 14.42
N ALA A 144 4.31 -0.36 15.05
CA ALA A 144 4.30 0.04 16.45
C ALA A 144 4.69 -1.12 17.37
N GLU A 145 4.11 -2.30 17.14
CA GLU A 145 4.44 -3.50 17.90
C GLU A 145 5.92 -3.87 17.77
N MET A 146 6.48 -3.79 16.57
CA MET A 146 7.90 -4.07 16.33
C MET A 146 8.82 -3.07 17.06
N ILE A 147 8.48 -1.77 17.06
CA ILE A 147 9.26 -0.75 17.77
C ILE A 147 9.22 -1.00 19.27
N GLU A 148 8.05 -1.36 19.82
CA GLU A 148 7.91 -1.63 21.25
C GLU A 148 8.67 -2.89 21.68
N MET A 149 8.59 -3.97 20.92
CA MET A 149 9.39 -5.17 21.19
C MET A 149 10.91 -4.89 21.14
N ALA A 150 11.36 -4.04 20.22
CA ALA A 150 12.77 -3.67 20.17
C ALA A 150 13.18 -2.77 21.35
N ARG A 151 12.29 -1.89 21.81
CA ARG A 151 12.50 -1.08 23.01
C ARG A 151 12.60 -1.95 24.26
N GLU A 152 11.69 -2.90 24.43
CA GLU A 152 11.75 -3.85 25.54
C GLU A 152 13.01 -4.71 25.53
N MET A 153 13.43 -5.17 24.34
CA MET A 153 14.67 -5.91 24.16
C MET A 153 15.88 -5.07 24.60
N ALA A 154 15.95 -3.81 24.14
CA ALA A 154 17.05 -2.90 24.47
C ALA A 154 17.10 -2.59 25.96
N ASP A 155 15.95 -2.30 26.59
CA ASP A 155 15.85 -2.06 28.02
C ASP A 155 16.34 -3.28 28.83
N ASN A 156 15.88 -4.47 28.46
CA ASN A 156 16.30 -5.69 29.13
C ASN A 156 17.81 -5.95 29.02
N LEU A 157 18.38 -5.73 27.83
CA LEU A 157 19.81 -5.87 27.61
C LEU A 157 20.61 -4.81 28.37
N ASN A 158 20.13 -3.57 28.41
CA ASN A 158 20.77 -2.49 29.15
C ASN A 158 20.84 -2.82 30.65
N VAL A 159 19.73 -3.28 31.23
CA VAL A 159 19.68 -3.71 32.65
C VAL A 159 20.67 -4.85 32.91
N ILE A 160 20.67 -5.91 32.09
CA ILE A 160 21.55 -7.07 32.27
C ILE A 160 23.02 -6.69 32.14
N ILE A 161 23.40 -5.88 31.16
CA ILE A 161 24.79 -5.48 30.92
C ILE A 161 25.28 -4.55 32.04
N SER A 162 24.44 -3.57 32.43
CA SER A 162 24.76 -2.63 33.52
C SER A 162 24.91 -3.35 34.87
N ASP A 163 23.97 -4.25 35.19
CA ASP A 163 24.04 -5.04 36.42
C ASP A 163 25.25 -6.00 36.44
N SER A 164 25.48 -6.70 35.33
CA SER A 164 26.71 -7.55 35.21
C SER A 164 27.98 -6.75 35.38
N GLY A 165 28.04 -5.55 34.77
CA GLY A 165 29.18 -4.63 34.93
C GLY A 165 29.35 -4.18 36.38
N ARG A 166 28.27 -3.84 37.08
CA ARG A 166 28.27 -3.49 38.51
C ARG A 166 28.80 -4.64 39.34
N LEU A 167 28.25 -5.86 39.16
CA LEU A 167 28.70 -7.05 39.92
C LEU A 167 30.20 -7.33 39.72
N LEU A 168 30.68 -7.25 38.49
CA LEU A 168 32.09 -7.47 38.19
C LEU A 168 33.00 -6.38 38.77
N ASN A 169 32.58 -5.11 38.76
CA ASN A 169 33.32 -4.02 39.36
C ASN A 169 33.42 -4.16 40.90
N GLU A 170 32.29 -4.45 41.55
CA GLU A 170 32.30 -4.71 43.00
C GLU A 170 33.20 -5.87 43.41
N MET A 171 33.20 -6.96 42.59
CA MET A 171 34.16 -8.06 42.82
C MET A 171 35.61 -7.65 42.62
N ALA A 172 35.89 -6.79 41.65
CA ALA A 172 37.23 -6.26 41.41
C ALA A 172 37.72 -5.37 42.55
N ASP A 173 36.79 -4.65 43.20
CA ASP A 173 37.07 -3.84 44.39
C ASP A 173 37.14 -4.69 45.70
N GLY A 174 37.01 -6.01 45.60
CA GLY A 174 37.13 -6.93 46.71
C GLY A 174 35.82 -7.16 47.49
N ASN A 175 34.71 -6.63 47.01
CA ASN A 175 33.40 -6.89 47.59
C ASN A 175 32.78 -8.16 46.97
N PHE A 176 32.84 -9.26 47.69
CA PHE A 176 32.28 -10.55 47.27
C PHE A 176 30.89 -10.83 47.93
N ALA A 177 30.41 -9.95 48.80
CA ALA A 177 29.07 -10.06 49.43
C ALA A 177 27.99 -9.36 48.59
N ILE A 178 27.94 -9.65 47.30
CA ILE A 178 27.06 -8.99 46.35
C ILE A 178 26.08 -9.96 45.69
N ALA A 179 24.95 -9.44 45.33
CA ALA A 179 23.91 -10.12 44.52
C ALA A 179 23.32 -9.17 43.47
N THR A 180 22.67 -9.74 42.46
CA THR A 180 21.84 -8.95 41.57
C THR A 180 20.52 -8.57 42.21
N ASP A 181 20.03 -7.36 41.90
CA ASP A 181 18.68 -6.89 42.23
C ASP A 181 17.69 -7.13 41.08
N HIS A 182 18.16 -7.69 39.96
CA HIS A 182 17.42 -7.85 38.71
C HIS A 182 17.37 -9.31 38.25
N GLU A 183 17.26 -10.28 39.17
CA GLU A 183 17.29 -11.71 38.83
C GLU A 183 16.25 -12.12 37.80
N GLU A 184 15.06 -11.49 37.80
CA GLU A 184 13.96 -11.70 36.88
C GLU A 184 14.28 -11.33 35.45
N ARG A 185 15.25 -10.47 35.22
CA ARG A 185 15.70 -10.04 33.88
C ARG A 185 16.61 -11.08 33.22
N TYR A 186 17.31 -11.90 34.01
CA TYR A 186 18.23 -12.93 33.50
C TYR A 186 17.49 -14.18 33.04
N THR A 187 16.71 -14.07 31.94
CA THR A 187 15.94 -15.17 31.37
C THR A 187 16.73 -15.94 30.30
N GLY A 188 16.35 -17.19 30.04
CA GLY A 188 16.95 -18.00 28.98
C GLY A 188 18.49 -18.08 29.07
N LYS A 189 19.21 -17.71 28.03
CA LYS A 189 20.67 -17.74 28.00
C LYS A 189 21.35 -16.72 28.91
N PHE A 190 20.68 -15.66 29.29
CA PHE A 190 21.23 -14.70 30.24
C PHE A 190 21.33 -15.28 31.66
N ASN A 191 20.52 -16.29 32.01
CA ASN A 191 20.66 -17.00 33.26
C ASN A 191 22.02 -17.74 33.36
N ASP A 192 22.52 -18.28 32.25
CA ASP A 192 23.86 -18.92 32.22
C ASP A 192 24.97 -17.90 32.58
N LEU A 193 24.82 -16.64 32.15
CA LEU A 193 25.74 -15.56 32.51
C LEU A 193 25.71 -15.28 34.03
N LEU A 194 24.50 -15.13 34.61
CA LEU A 194 24.35 -14.88 36.05
C LEU A 194 24.92 -16.05 36.87
N ILE A 195 24.65 -17.30 36.47
CA ILE A 195 25.23 -18.49 37.12
C ILE A 195 26.75 -18.46 37.03
N GLY A 196 27.32 -18.07 35.87
CA GLY A 196 28.77 -17.92 35.69
C GLY A 196 29.40 -16.90 36.67
N ILE A 197 28.79 -15.71 36.78
CA ILE A 197 29.20 -14.66 37.72
C ILE A 197 29.13 -15.17 39.18
N ARG A 198 28.01 -15.78 39.56
CA ARG A 198 27.82 -16.35 40.92
C ARG A 198 28.85 -17.43 41.24
N ASN A 199 29.16 -18.30 40.30
CA ASN A 199 30.17 -19.36 40.48
C ASN A 199 31.57 -18.79 40.62
N MET A 200 31.91 -17.77 39.81
CA MET A 200 33.19 -17.06 39.91
C MET A 200 33.31 -16.38 41.27
N ASN A 201 32.28 -15.62 41.68
CA ASN A 201 32.25 -14.96 43.00
C ASN A 201 32.49 -15.95 44.16
N ARG A 202 31.74 -17.07 44.16
CA ARG A 202 31.90 -18.12 45.19
C ARG A 202 33.33 -18.69 45.22
N LYS A 203 33.89 -19.06 44.05
CA LYS A 203 35.23 -19.64 44.00
C LYS A 203 36.30 -18.68 44.47
N ILE A 204 36.20 -17.39 44.16
CA ILE A 204 37.15 -16.37 44.65
C ILE A 204 37.01 -16.23 46.16
N ASN A 205 35.79 -16.14 46.69
CA ASN A 205 35.57 -16.05 48.11
C ASN A 205 36.11 -17.26 48.85
N ASP A 206 35.86 -18.49 48.38
CA ASP A 206 36.37 -19.72 48.96
C ASP A 206 37.92 -19.72 48.93
N SER A 207 38.56 -19.23 47.85
CA SER A 207 40.01 -19.13 47.73
C SER A 207 40.59 -18.11 48.69
N LEU A 208 39.94 -16.97 48.92
CA LEU A 208 40.34 -15.96 49.88
C LEU A 208 40.28 -16.50 51.33
N HIS A 209 39.21 -17.21 51.66
CA HIS A 209 39.13 -17.89 53.00
C HIS A 209 40.24 -18.90 53.18
N GLN A 210 40.61 -19.69 52.18
CA GLN A 210 41.71 -20.63 52.27
C GLN A 210 43.07 -19.93 52.41
N VAL A 211 43.27 -18.78 51.76
CA VAL A 211 44.48 -17.94 51.92
C VAL A 211 44.54 -17.39 53.38
N GLU A 212 43.39 -16.89 53.88
CA GLU A 212 43.32 -16.40 55.26
C GLU A 212 43.67 -17.50 56.28
N GLU A 213 43.06 -18.69 56.19
CA GLU A 213 43.38 -19.85 57.01
C GLU A 213 44.85 -20.25 56.95
N THR A 214 45.40 -20.26 55.72
CA THR A 214 46.84 -20.59 55.52
C THR A 214 47.75 -19.51 56.11
N ALA A 215 47.39 -18.22 55.97
CA ALA A 215 48.13 -17.13 56.59
C ALA A 215 48.12 -17.20 58.10
N GLU A 216 46.99 -17.55 58.70
CA GLU A 216 46.90 -17.78 60.16
C GLU A 216 47.76 -18.95 60.63
N GLN A 217 47.73 -20.07 59.90
CA GLN A 217 48.60 -21.22 60.17
C GLN A 217 50.13 -20.86 60.07
N VAL A 218 50.50 -20.09 59.07
CA VAL A 218 51.89 -19.59 58.90
C VAL A 218 52.25 -18.65 60.06
N SER A 219 51.33 -17.78 60.49
CA SER A 219 51.57 -16.88 61.61
C SER A 219 51.78 -17.66 62.93
N MET A 220 50.87 -18.64 63.19
CA MET A 220 51.03 -19.51 64.36
C MET A 220 52.33 -20.32 64.35
N GLY A 221 52.67 -20.89 63.14
CA GLY A 221 53.95 -21.63 62.98
C GLY A 221 55.20 -20.76 63.17
N SER A 222 55.15 -19.52 62.72
CA SER A 222 56.22 -18.53 62.94
C SER A 222 56.37 -18.14 64.40
N GLY A 223 55.23 -18.00 65.10
CA GLY A 223 55.23 -17.79 66.57
C GLY A 223 55.88 -18.95 67.34
N ASN A 224 55.50 -20.18 67.03
CA ASN A 224 56.10 -21.38 67.65
C ASN A 224 57.62 -21.52 67.35
N MET A 225 58.03 -21.15 66.14
CA MET A 225 59.47 -21.12 65.77
C MET A 225 60.24 -20.06 66.56
N ALA A 226 59.60 -18.87 66.77
CA ALA A 226 60.23 -17.83 67.58
C ALA A 226 60.40 -18.26 69.03
N GLU A 227 59.42 -18.90 69.63
CA GLU A 227 59.47 -19.46 70.97
C GLU A 227 60.51 -20.57 71.10
N ALA A 228 60.57 -21.47 70.10
CA ALA A 228 61.57 -22.53 70.09
C ALA A 228 63.02 -21.99 69.97
N ALA A 229 63.21 -20.97 69.13
CA ALA A 229 64.49 -20.29 68.97
C ALA A 229 64.93 -19.57 70.27
N GLN A 230 63.99 -18.92 70.94
CA GLN A 230 64.22 -18.30 72.25
C GLN A 230 64.63 -19.32 73.28
N SER A 231 63.87 -20.42 73.38
CA SER A 231 64.24 -21.51 74.35
C SER A 231 65.61 -22.15 74.04
N LEU A 232 65.98 -22.26 72.76
CA LEU A 232 67.27 -22.75 72.36
C LEU A 232 68.38 -21.76 72.72
N ALA A 233 68.20 -20.48 72.56
CA ALA A 233 69.12 -19.44 72.95
C ALA A 233 69.35 -19.38 74.45
N GLU A 234 68.27 -19.52 75.23
CA GLU A 234 68.37 -19.61 76.70
C GLU A 234 69.13 -20.85 77.16
N GLY A 235 68.81 -22.02 76.56
CA GLY A 235 69.52 -23.26 76.91
C GLY A 235 71.02 -23.32 76.45
N ALA A 236 71.40 -22.47 75.46
CA ALA A 236 72.78 -22.38 75.04
C ALA A 236 73.67 -21.40 75.87
N THR A 237 73.01 -20.67 76.80
CA THR A 237 73.69 -19.70 77.68
C THR A 237 73.85 -20.22 79.12
N GLU A 238 73.23 -21.36 79.46
CA GLU A 238 73.53 -22.16 80.62
C GLU A 238 74.73 -23.14 80.35
#